data_fd160bdccc4ce9ff17e5b8243515ca0f
#
_entry.id   fd160bdccc4ce9ff17e5b8243515ca0f
#
_cell.length_a   1.000
_cell.length_b   1.000
_cell.length_c   1.000
_cell.angle_alpha   90.00
_cell.angle_beta   90.00
_cell.angle_gamma   90.00
#
_symmetry.space_group_name_H-M   'P 1'
#
loop_
_entity.id
_entity.type
_entity.pdbx_description
1 polymer ?
#
loop_
_entity_poly.entity_id
_entity_poly.type
_entity_poly.pdbx_seq_one_letter_code
_entity_poly.pdbx_strand_id
1 'polypeptide(L)'
;SKPWVKTSVAPGSRVVTDYYEKSGLRESLNDLGFNVVGYGCTTCIGNSGPLESEISEAIQENDLSVTAVLSGNRNFEGRINPDVKMNYLASPPLVVAYALAGTMDFDFENEALGQDTEGNDVFLKDIWPDPTEVQQIIDASIDTEMFTSQYATIFDGDERWQSLETPSGSTFEWDEKSTYVRKPPYLSLIHI
;
A
#
# COMPACT_ATOMS: atom_id res chain seq x y z
N SER A 1 -3.32 4.94 -16.29
CA SER A 1 -3.30 6.23 -15.56
C SER A 1 -2.58 7.31 -16.36
N LYS A 2 -2.73 8.56 -15.96
CA LYS A 2 -2.03 9.68 -16.59
C LYS A 2 -0.55 9.67 -16.18
N PRO A 3 0.39 10.17 -17.03
CA PRO A 3 1.83 10.06 -16.77
C PRO A 3 2.32 10.82 -15.54
N TRP A 4 1.56 11.78 -15.05
CA TRP A 4 1.89 12.54 -13.83
C TRP A 4 1.28 11.93 -12.55
N VAL A 5 0.52 10.83 -12.66
CA VAL A 5 -0.12 10.18 -11.52
C VAL A 5 0.72 8.99 -11.07
N LYS A 6 1.26 9.07 -9.87
CA LYS A 6 1.89 7.94 -9.22
C LYS A 6 0.82 7.03 -8.61
N THR A 7 0.85 5.76 -8.97
CA THR A 7 -0.04 4.72 -8.46
C THR A 7 0.75 3.66 -7.69
N SER A 8 0.14 3.08 -6.68
CA SER A 8 0.71 1.96 -5.93
C SER A 8 -0.38 1.22 -5.17
N VAL A 9 -0.14 -0.04 -4.85
CA VAL A 9 -1.00 -0.82 -3.96
C VAL A 9 -0.18 -1.47 -2.86
N ALA A 10 -0.69 -1.41 -1.63
CA ALA A 10 -0.09 -2.08 -0.48
C ALA A 10 -1.18 -2.93 0.20
N PRO A 11 -1.29 -4.22 -0.17
CA PRO A 11 -2.27 -5.11 0.42
C PRO A 11 -2.07 -5.27 1.92
N GLY A 12 -3.14 -5.48 2.68
CA GLY A 12 -3.08 -5.66 4.13
C GLY A 12 -2.32 -6.93 4.55
N SER A 13 -2.30 -7.95 3.71
CA SER A 13 -1.56 -9.20 3.91
C SER A 13 -1.28 -9.90 2.58
N ARG A 14 -0.47 -10.96 2.62
CA ARG A 14 -0.21 -11.80 1.43
C ARG A 14 -1.46 -12.51 0.92
N VAL A 15 -2.40 -12.84 1.78
CA VAL A 15 -3.71 -13.41 1.38
C VAL A 15 -4.43 -12.52 0.38
N VAL A 16 -4.32 -11.20 0.52
CA VAL A 16 -4.91 -10.24 -0.43
C VAL A 16 -4.30 -10.42 -1.83
N THR A 17 -3.00 -10.64 -1.91
CA THR A 17 -2.34 -10.90 -3.19
C THR A 17 -2.84 -12.20 -3.81
N ASP A 18 -3.04 -13.24 -3.01
CA ASP A 18 -3.52 -14.53 -3.49
C ASP A 18 -4.92 -14.41 -4.11
N TYR A 19 -5.85 -13.70 -3.47
CA TYR A 19 -7.17 -13.51 -4.07
C TYR A 19 -7.17 -12.48 -5.21
N TYR A 20 -6.25 -11.53 -5.27
CA TYR A 20 -6.06 -10.69 -6.45
C TYR A 20 -5.62 -11.52 -7.67
N GLU A 21 -4.73 -12.49 -7.47
CA GLU A 21 -4.32 -13.41 -8.52
C GLU A 21 -5.48 -14.31 -8.97
N LYS A 22 -6.17 -14.93 -8.02
CA LYS A 22 -7.26 -15.86 -8.29
C LYS A 22 -8.45 -15.20 -8.98
N SER A 23 -8.72 -13.93 -8.66
CA SER A 23 -9.78 -13.12 -9.31
C SER A 23 -9.36 -12.47 -10.62
N GLY A 24 -8.08 -12.52 -11.01
CA GLY A 24 -7.53 -11.81 -12.18
C GLY A 24 -7.30 -10.32 -11.98
N LEU A 25 -7.60 -9.76 -10.82
CA LEU A 25 -7.44 -8.32 -10.54
C LEU A 25 -5.99 -7.86 -10.58
N ARG A 26 -5.04 -8.74 -10.27
CA ARG A 26 -3.62 -8.38 -10.19
C ARG A 26 -3.08 -7.90 -11.53
N GLU A 27 -3.40 -8.58 -12.62
CA GLU A 27 -2.96 -8.22 -13.96
C GLU A 27 -3.52 -6.85 -14.35
N SER A 28 -4.83 -6.66 -14.19
CA SER A 28 -5.51 -5.40 -14.50
C SER A 28 -4.97 -4.22 -13.66
N LEU A 29 -4.67 -4.44 -12.38
CA LEU A 29 -4.07 -3.41 -11.52
C LEU A 29 -2.65 -3.05 -11.97
N ASN A 30 -1.82 -4.04 -12.34
CA ASN A 30 -0.48 -3.82 -12.85
C ASN A 30 -0.50 -3.03 -14.18
N ASP A 31 -1.42 -3.35 -15.10
CA ASP A 31 -1.59 -2.63 -16.37
C ASP A 31 -1.96 -1.16 -16.17
N LEU A 32 -2.69 -0.86 -15.10
CA LEU A 32 -2.99 0.50 -14.68
C LEU A 32 -1.86 1.18 -13.89
N GLY A 33 -0.75 0.46 -13.62
CA GLY A 33 0.39 0.95 -12.86
C GLY A 33 0.27 0.77 -11.34
N PHE A 34 -0.79 0.13 -10.85
CA PHE A 34 -0.96 -0.17 -9.42
C PHE A 34 -0.15 -1.41 -9.01
N ASN A 35 1.16 -1.26 -8.98
CA ASN A 35 2.06 -2.33 -8.56
C ASN A 35 2.12 -2.48 -7.03
N VAL A 36 2.33 -3.70 -6.57
CA VAL A 36 2.52 -3.98 -5.14
C VAL A 36 3.87 -3.43 -4.68
N VAL A 37 3.85 -2.47 -3.76
CA VAL A 37 5.06 -1.82 -3.22
C VAL A 37 5.38 -2.26 -1.79
N GLY A 38 4.50 -2.99 -1.14
CA GLY A 38 4.66 -3.50 0.22
C GLY A 38 3.38 -4.09 0.76
N TYR A 39 3.39 -4.47 2.03
CA TYR A 39 2.23 -5.02 2.72
C TYR A 39 1.94 -4.25 4.00
N GLY A 40 0.67 -4.20 4.37
CA GLY A 40 0.22 -3.56 5.60
C GLY A 40 0.07 -2.05 5.50
N CYS A 41 0.34 -1.35 6.59
CA CYS A 41 0.18 0.10 6.69
C CYS A 41 1.33 0.82 5.99
N THR A 42 1.21 0.99 4.69
CA THR A 42 2.28 1.56 3.83
C THR A 42 1.97 2.99 3.41
N THR A 43 0.89 3.21 2.67
CA THR A 43 0.55 4.53 2.11
C THR A 43 0.24 5.56 3.18
N CYS A 44 -0.55 5.20 4.20
CA CYS A 44 -0.92 6.12 5.29
C CYS A 44 0.25 6.65 6.12
N ILE A 45 1.43 6.04 6.02
CA ILE A 45 2.65 6.43 6.75
C ILE A 45 3.78 6.93 5.84
N GLY A 46 3.49 7.15 4.56
CA GLY A 46 4.45 7.69 3.60
C GLY A 46 5.45 6.69 3.03
N ASN A 47 5.19 5.38 3.14
CA ASN A 47 6.09 4.33 2.65
C ASN A 47 5.79 3.90 1.20
N SER A 48 4.92 4.60 0.48
CA SER A 48 4.72 4.37 -0.96
C SER A 48 5.84 4.92 -1.84
N GLY A 49 6.84 5.55 -1.22
CA GLY A 49 8.01 6.13 -1.88
C GLY A 49 7.79 7.57 -2.38
N PRO A 50 8.86 8.24 -2.84
CA PRO A 50 8.80 9.62 -3.34
C PRO A 50 8.05 9.71 -4.67
N LEU A 51 7.70 10.92 -5.07
CA LEU A 51 7.32 11.23 -6.45
C LEU A 51 8.54 11.15 -7.37
N GLU A 52 8.32 11.02 -8.68
CA GLU A 52 9.37 11.18 -9.68
C GLU A 52 10.00 12.57 -9.56
N SER A 53 11.31 12.68 -9.78
CA SER A 53 12.06 13.92 -9.56
C SER A 53 11.47 15.09 -10.33
N GLU A 54 11.13 14.87 -11.60
CA GLU A 54 10.57 15.89 -12.49
C GLU A 54 9.21 16.41 -12.01
N ILE A 55 8.40 15.53 -11.40
CA ILE A 55 7.10 15.91 -10.83
C ILE A 55 7.30 16.69 -9.54
N SER A 56 8.20 16.24 -8.66
CA SER A 56 8.54 16.94 -7.42
C SER A 56 9.09 18.35 -7.70
N GLU A 57 10.02 18.48 -8.64
CA GLU A 57 10.57 19.75 -9.08
C GLU A 57 9.48 20.68 -9.64
N ALA A 58 8.62 20.16 -10.52
CA ALA A 58 7.51 20.95 -11.08
C ALA A 58 6.54 21.47 -10.00
N ILE A 59 6.27 20.67 -8.99
CA ILE A 59 5.43 21.07 -7.84
C ILE A 59 6.07 22.22 -7.08
N GLN A 60 7.36 22.11 -6.79
CA GLN A 60 8.10 23.11 -5.99
C GLN A 60 8.33 24.42 -6.76
N GLU A 61 8.75 24.34 -8.02
CA GLU A 61 9.04 25.51 -8.85
C GLU A 61 7.79 26.34 -9.17
N ASN A 62 6.62 25.69 -9.31
CA ASN A 62 5.39 26.35 -9.68
C ASN A 62 4.38 26.48 -8.53
N ASP A 63 4.77 26.13 -7.30
CA ASP A 63 3.91 26.11 -6.11
C ASP A 63 2.56 25.40 -6.35
N LEU A 64 2.61 24.26 -7.01
CA LEU A 64 1.41 23.52 -7.38
C LEU A 64 0.72 22.92 -6.15
N SER A 65 -0.61 22.90 -6.18
CA SER A 65 -1.42 22.20 -5.19
C SER A 65 -1.82 20.84 -5.74
N VAL A 66 -1.05 19.82 -5.35
CA VAL A 66 -1.31 18.44 -5.75
C VAL A 66 -1.94 17.65 -4.61
N THR A 67 -2.58 16.55 -4.96
CA THR A 67 -3.41 15.76 -4.05
C THR A 67 -3.01 14.30 -4.03
N ALA A 68 -3.23 13.63 -2.90
CA ALA A 68 -3.23 12.18 -2.81
C ALA A 68 -4.66 11.68 -2.56
N VAL A 69 -5.06 10.66 -3.30
CA VAL A 69 -6.31 9.91 -3.06
C VAL A 69 -5.91 8.49 -2.68
N LEU A 70 -6.32 8.03 -1.51
CA LEU A 70 -5.89 6.74 -0.98
C LEU A 70 -7.03 5.99 -0.29
N SER A 71 -7.01 4.67 -0.39
CA SER A 71 -7.81 3.80 0.45
C SER A 71 -6.98 3.41 1.67
N GLY A 72 -7.36 3.91 2.82
CA GLY A 72 -6.65 3.72 4.08
C GLY A 72 -7.47 4.23 5.25
N ASN A 73 -6.86 4.30 6.42
CA ASN A 73 -7.54 4.75 7.63
C ASN A 73 -7.07 6.12 8.15
N ARG A 74 -6.07 6.72 7.49
CA ARG A 74 -5.50 8.02 7.86
C ARG A 74 -5.00 8.77 6.63
N ASN A 75 -5.15 10.10 6.66
CA ASN A 75 -4.77 11.01 5.58
C ASN A 75 -4.09 12.29 6.12
N PHE A 76 -3.19 12.15 7.07
CA PHE A 76 -2.51 13.30 7.67
C PHE A 76 -1.63 14.03 6.66
N GLU A 77 -1.78 15.34 6.61
CA GLU A 77 -0.96 16.24 5.82
C GLU A 77 0.53 16.06 6.16
N GLY A 78 1.39 16.13 5.14
CA GLY A 78 2.83 15.93 5.27
C GLY A 78 3.28 14.52 5.61
N ARG A 79 2.34 13.59 5.91
CA ARG A 79 2.67 12.21 6.27
C ARG A 79 2.60 11.25 5.10
N ILE A 80 1.66 11.45 4.18
CA ILE A 80 1.51 10.59 2.99
C ILE A 80 2.69 10.83 2.03
N ASN A 81 2.92 12.10 1.71
CA ASN A 81 4.05 12.54 0.89
C ASN A 81 4.32 14.03 1.20
N PRO A 82 5.58 14.47 1.32
CA PRO A 82 5.92 15.85 1.67
C PRO A 82 5.53 16.86 0.60
N ASP A 83 5.47 16.48 -0.67
CA ASP A 83 5.12 17.37 -1.79
C ASP A 83 3.59 17.52 -1.98
N VAL A 84 2.79 16.75 -1.23
CA VAL A 84 1.34 16.71 -1.39
C VAL A 84 0.66 17.55 -0.31
N LYS A 85 -0.12 18.55 -0.72
CA LYS A 85 -0.82 19.48 0.19
C LYS A 85 -2.16 18.98 0.69
N MET A 86 -2.87 18.13 -0.08
CA MET A 86 -4.22 17.68 0.24
C MET A 86 -4.32 16.16 0.12
N ASN A 87 -4.96 15.51 1.09
CA ASN A 87 -5.05 14.06 1.14
C ASN A 87 -6.50 13.62 1.38
N TYR A 88 -7.02 12.77 0.50
CA TYR A 88 -8.40 12.31 0.50
C TYR A 88 -8.49 10.81 0.72
N LEU A 89 -9.35 10.40 1.65
CA LEU A 89 -9.71 8.99 1.83
C LEU A 89 -10.86 8.65 0.89
N ALA A 90 -10.70 7.57 0.15
CA ALA A 90 -11.72 7.07 -0.77
C ALA A 90 -11.75 5.53 -0.75
N SER A 91 -12.83 4.96 -1.29
CA SER A 91 -12.89 3.51 -1.53
C SER A 91 -11.90 3.09 -2.61
N PRO A 92 -11.41 1.82 -2.62
CA PRO A 92 -10.50 1.34 -3.66
C PRO A 92 -10.96 1.62 -5.10
N PRO A 93 -12.23 1.39 -5.49
CA PRO A 93 -12.70 1.74 -6.83
C PRO A 93 -12.59 3.23 -7.16
N LEU A 94 -12.87 4.10 -6.20
CA LEU A 94 -12.72 5.55 -6.40
C LEU A 94 -11.25 5.98 -6.50
N VAL A 95 -10.34 5.34 -5.78
CA VAL A 95 -8.89 5.59 -5.95
C VAL A 95 -8.46 5.30 -7.38
N VAL A 96 -8.92 4.18 -7.96
CA VAL A 96 -8.65 3.85 -9.35
C VAL A 96 -9.29 4.87 -10.30
N ALA A 97 -10.53 5.27 -10.06
CA ALA A 97 -11.24 6.26 -10.88
C ALA A 97 -10.50 7.61 -10.91
N TYR A 98 -10.07 8.13 -9.77
CA TYR A 98 -9.28 9.36 -9.70
C TYR A 98 -7.90 9.23 -10.37
N ALA A 99 -7.27 8.06 -10.29
CA ALA A 99 -6.02 7.82 -11.01
C ALA A 99 -6.20 7.81 -12.54
N LEU A 100 -7.35 7.36 -13.03
CA LEU A 100 -7.71 7.43 -14.45
C LEU A 100 -8.04 8.86 -14.88
N ALA A 101 -8.80 9.59 -14.07
CA ALA A 101 -9.12 11.00 -14.31
C ALA A 101 -7.84 11.87 -14.31
N GLY A 102 -6.93 11.64 -13.35
CA GLY A 102 -5.66 12.36 -13.24
C GLY A 102 -5.76 13.76 -12.62
N THR A 103 -6.93 14.10 -12.11
CA THR A 103 -7.22 15.37 -11.42
C THR A 103 -8.33 15.16 -10.38
N MET A 104 -8.35 16.01 -9.36
CA MET A 104 -9.48 16.07 -8.40
C MET A 104 -10.63 16.94 -8.92
N ASP A 105 -10.36 17.85 -9.83
CA ASP A 105 -11.37 18.67 -10.50
C ASP A 105 -11.92 17.88 -11.70
N PHE A 106 -12.80 16.91 -11.40
CA PHE A 106 -13.38 15.98 -12.35
C PHE A 106 -14.82 15.67 -11.98
N ASP A 107 -15.74 15.90 -12.91
CA ASP A 107 -17.16 15.58 -12.74
C ASP A 107 -17.45 14.16 -13.22
N PHE A 108 -17.46 13.20 -12.30
CA PHE A 108 -17.74 11.78 -12.60
C PHE A 108 -19.14 11.51 -13.15
N GLU A 109 -20.07 12.45 -13.06
CA GLU A 109 -21.42 12.29 -13.63
C GLU A 109 -21.46 12.67 -15.09
N ASN A 110 -20.68 13.68 -15.52
CA ASN A 110 -20.79 14.28 -16.83
C ASN A 110 -19.51 14.21 -17.68
N GLU A 111 -18.34 13.91 -17.09
CA GLU A 111 -17.09 13.81 -17.83
C GLU A 111 -16.67 12.35 -18.05
N ALA A 112 -16.15 12.06 -19.24
CA ALA A 112 -15.65 10.73 -19.59
C ALA A 112 -14.24 10.50 -19.02
N LEU A 113 -14.01 9.35 -18.39
CA LEU A 113 -12.70 8.92 -17.91
C LEU A 113 -11.69 8.63 -19.04
N GLY A 114 -12.20 8.30 -20.21
CA GLY A 114 -11.43 7.98 -21.40
C GLY A 114 -12.30 7.46 -22.51
N GLN A 115 -11.70 6.78 -23.47
CA GLN A 115 -12.40 6.14 -24.58
C GLN A 115 -12.05 4.67 -24.65
N ASP A 116 -13.01 3.87 -25.10
CA ASP A 116 -12.82 2.45 -25.39
C ASP A 116 -12.00 2.24 -26.69
N THR A 117 -11.80 0.99 -27.06
CA THR A 117 -11.05 0.62 -28.28
C THR A 117 -11.77 1.01 -29.59
N GLU A 118 -13.07 1.32 -29.52
CA GLU A 118 -13.89 1.76 -30.65
C GLU A 118 -14.01 3.29 -30.72
N GLY A 119 -13.48 4.00 -29.72
CA GLY A 119 -13.50 5.46 -29.62
C GLY A 119 -14.76 6.03 -28.94
N ASN A 120 -15.55 5.20 -28.27
CA ASN A 120 -16.70 5.66 -27.51
C ASN A 120 -16.25 6.17 -26.13
N ASP A 121 -16.88 7.23 -25.66
CA ASP A 121 -16.61 7.78 -24.33
C ASP A 121 -17.05 6.82 -23.23
N VAL A 122 -16.15 6.60 -22.23
CA VAL A 122 -16.36 5.71 -21.08
C VAL A 122 -16.51 6.57 -19.83
N PHE A 123 -17.65 6.48 -19.18
CA PHE A 123 -17.98 7.17 -17.95
C PHE A 123 -17.80 6.26 -16.73
N LEU A 124 -17.72 6.84 -15.53
CA LEU A 124 -17.60 6.06 -14.29
C LEU A 124 -18.72 5.02 -14.14
N LYS A 125 -19.96 5.39 -14.49
CA LYS A 125 -21.13 4.50 -14.43
C LYS A 125 -20.98 3.24 -15.28
N ASP A 126 -20.22 3.31 -16.38
CA ASP A 126 -20.06 2.20 -17.33
C ASP A 126 -19.07 1.15 -16.80
N ILE A 127 -18.16 1.55 -15.92
CA ILE A 127 -17.14 0.68 -15.31
C ILE A 127 -17.36 0.45 -13.81
N TRP A 128 -18.42 1.02 -13.22
CA TRP A 128 -18.69 0.83 -11.80
C TRP A 128 -19.13 -0.59 -11.52
N PRO A 129 -18.49 -1.32 -10.60
CA PRO A 129 -18.78 -2.73 -10.39
C PRO A 129 -20.18 -2.94 -9.80
N ASP A 130 -20.92 -3.90 -10.37
CA ASP A 130 -22.19 -4.34 -9.82
C ASP A 130 -21.97 -5.12 -8.51
N PRO A 131 -22.73 -4.82 -7.43
CA PRO A 131 -22.57 -5.51 -6.15
C PRO A 131 -22.75 -7.03 -6.24
N THR A 132 -23.59 -7.52 -7.15
CA THR A 132 -23.81 -8.95 -7.34
C THR A 132 -22.58 -9.61 -7.97
N GLU A 133 -22.00 -8.96 -8.97
CA GLU A 133 -20.75 -9.41 -9.60
C GLU A 133 -19.61 -9.45 -8.59
N VAL A 134 -19.46 -8.39 -7.78
CA VAL A 134 -18.45 -8.35 -6.71
C VAL A 134 -18.61 -9.52 -5.75
N GLN A 135 -19.85 -9.82 -5.32
CA GLN A 135 -20.10 -10.94 -4.41
C GLN A 135 -19.75 -12.30 -5.06
N GLN A 136 -20.08 -12.50 -6.33
CA GLN A 136 -19.74 -13.72 -7.05
C GLN A 136 -18.21 -13.92 -7.14
N ILE A 137 -17.46 -12.84 -7.40
CA ILE A 137 -15.99 -12.88 -7.46
C ILE A 137 -15.41 -13.20 -6.07
N ILE A 138 -15.95 -12.61 -5.00
CA ILE A 138 -15.55 -12.90 -3.62
C ILE A 138 -15.75 -14.38 -3.31
N ASP A 139 -16.95 -14.91 -3.57
CA ASP A 139 -17.31 -16.29 -3.28
C ASP A 139 -16.45 -17.30 -4.07
N ALA A 140 -16.05 -16.94 -5.30
CA ALA A 140 -15.21 -17.79 -6.15
C ALA A 140 -13.71 -17.68 -5.84
N SER A 141 -13.27 -16.55 -5.26
CA SER A 141 -11.84 -16.23 -5.15
C SER A 141 -11.29 -16.38 -3.73
N ILE A 142 -12.11 -16.23 -2.69
CA ILE A 142 -11.66 -16.28 -1.30
C ILE A 142 -12.05 -17.60 -0.66
N ASP A 143 -11.06 -18.32 -0.12
CA ASP A 143 -11.25 -19.57 0.59
C ASP A 143 -10.39 -19.65 1.85
N THR A 144 -10.71 -20.62 2.71
CA THR A 144 -10.01 -20.83 3.99
C THR A 144 -8.56 -21.31 3.78
N GLU A 145 -8.28 -22.01 2.68
CA GLU A 145 -6.96 -22.57 2.41
C GLU A 145 -5.93 -21.49 2.17
N MET A 146 -6.30 -20.37 1.55
CA MET A 146 -5.43 -19.20 1.38
C MET A 146 -4.89 -18.70 2.72
N PHE A 147 -5.76 -18.59 3.72
CA PHE A 147 -5.35 -18.16 5.06
C PHE A 147 -4.47 -19.21 5.73
N THR A 148 -4.86 -20.46 5.68
CA THR A 148 -4.13 -21.56 6.34
C THR A 148 -2.73 -21.71 5.76
N SER A 149 -2.58 -21.67 4.44
CA SER A 149 -1.29 -21.80 3.75
C SER A 149 -0.35 -20.62 4.05
N GLN A 150 -0.87 -19.38 4.02
CA GLN A 150 -0.06 -18.20 4.30
C GLN A 150 0.41 -18.12 5.76
N TYR A 151 -0.36 -18.65 6.70
CA TYR A 151 -0.01 -18.62 8.12
C TYR A 151 0.72 -19.88 8.60
N ALA A 152 0.78 -20.96 7.82
CA ALA A 152 1.41 -22.21 8.21
C ALA A 152 2.88 -22.07 8.61
N THR A 153 3.60 -21.15 7.95
CA THR A 153 5.04 -20.96 8.14
C THR A 153 5.40 -19.62 8.79
N ILE A 154 4.43 -18.93 9.40
CA ILE A 154 4.62 -17.57 9.92
C ILE A 154 5.71 -17.48 11.01
N PHE A 155 5.93 -18.58 11.74
CA PHE A 155 6.92 -18.65 12.80
C PHE A 155 8.27 -19.20 12.35
N ASP A 156 8.38 -19.70 11.11
CA ASP A 156 9.61 -20.35 10.65
C ASP A 156 10.74 -19.31 10.36
N GLY A 157 10.35 -18.14 9.87
CA GLY A 157 11.30 -17.13 9.42
C GLY A 157 12.07 -17.56 8.16
N ASP A 158 12.95 -16.69 7.68
CA ASP A 158 13.89 -17.03 6.61
C ASP A 158 15.17 -17.69 7.15
N GLU A 159 16.04 -18.15 6.27
CA GLU A 159 17.32 -18.81 6.65
C GLU A 159 18.20 -17.92 7.52
N ARG A 160 18.17 -16.59 7.32
CA ARG A 160 18.95 -15.65 8.12
C ARG A 160 18.41 -15.56 9.53
N TRP A 161 17.09 -15.54 9.66
CA TRP A 161 16.42 -15.55 10.96
C TRP A 161 16.69 -16.86 11.70
N GLN A 162 16.58 -18.00 11.03
CA GLN A 162 16.83 -19.32 11.61
C GLN A 162 18.31 -19.53 11.99
N SER A 163 19.24 -18.87 11.32
CA SER A 163 20.67 -18.96 11.60
C SER A 163 21.16 -18.07 12.74
N LEU A 164 20.28 -17.23 13.31
CA LEU A 164 20.66 -16.41 14.46
C LEU A 164 20.96 -17.29 15.68
N GLU A 165 22.16 -17.15 16.24
CA GLU A 165 22.52 -17.78 17.49
C GLU A 165 21.70 -17.15 18.62
N THR A 166 20.88 -17.97 19.29
CA THR A 166 20.11 -17.51 20.45
C THR A 166 20.77 -17.97 21.74
N PRO A 167 20.97 -17.09 22.73
CA PRO A 167 21.50 -17.49 24.03
C PRO A 167 20.59 -18.53 24.70
N SER A 168 21.17 -19.61 25.21
CA SER A 168 20.46 -20.71 25.88
C SER A 168 20.39 -20.57 27.42
N GLY A 169 20.92 -19.47 27.95
CA GLY A 169 20.96 -19.21 29.38
C GLY A 169 19.63 -18.72 29.96
N SER A 170 19.48 -18.78 31.28
CA SER A 170 18.32 -18.22 32.00
C SER A 170 18.35 -16.68 32.08
N THR A 171 19.46 -16.06 31.74
CA THR A 171 19.66 -14.60 31.71
C THR A 171 20.35 -14.20 30.42
N PHE A 172 20.12 -12.95 30.02
CA PHE A 172 20.78 -12.41 28.83
C PHE A 172 22.28 -12.21 29.09
N GLU A 173 23.11 -12.71 28.17
CA GLU A 173 24.57 -12.48 28.21
C GLU A 173 24.90 -11.14 27.55
N TRP A 174 25.31 -10.18 28.36
CA TRP A 174 25.67 -8.84 27.92
C TRP A 174 27.08 -8.79 27.33
N ASP A 175 27.20 -8.30 26.10
CA ASP A 175 28.52 -7.98 25.53
C ASP A 175 29.03 -6.65 26.12
N GLU A 176 30.06 -6.73 26.93
CA GLU A 176 30.70 -5.55 27.59
C GLU A 176 31.32 -4.57 26.57
N LYS A 177 31.66 -5.05 25.36
CA LYS A 177 32.24 -4.24 24.30
C LYS A 177 31.17 -3.60 23.40
N SER A 178 29.92 -4.00 23.53
CA SER A 178 28.83 -3.41 22.74
C SER A 178 28.71 -1.92 23.04
N THR A 179 28.57 -1.13 21.97
CA THR A 179 28.29 0.31 22.09
C THR A 179 26.81 0.62 21.98
N TYR A 180 26.00 -0.37 21.62
CA TYR A 180 24.57 -0.21 21.33
C TYR A 180 23.67 -0.83 22.42
N VAL A 181 23.93 -2.08 22.82
CA VAL A 181 23.16 -2.78 23.85
C VAL A 181 24.07 -3.14 25.00
N ARG A 182 23.90 -2.47 26.14
CA ARG A 182 24.72 -2.66 27.34
C ARG A 182 23.88 -3.03 28.55
N LYS A 183 24.49 -3.74 29.49
CA LYS A 183 23.88 -3.97 30.80
C LYS A 183 23.61 -2.62 31.47
N PRO A 184 22.39 -2.33 31.91
CA PRO A 184 22.08 -1.09 32.60
C PRO A 184 22.89 -0.96 33.88
N PRO A 185 23.66 0.14 34.10
CA PRO A 185 24.54 0.28 35.24
C PRO A 185 23.81 0.44 36.60
N TYR A 186 22.54 0.80 36.54
CA TYR A 186 21.67 0.98 37.72
C TYR A 186 20.92 -0.28 38.14
N LEU A 187 21.03 -1.39 37.38
CA LEU A 187 20.46 -2.69 37.76
C LEU A 187 21.51 -3.61 38.36
N SER A 188 22.29 -3.11 39.28
CA SER A 188 23.24 -3.94 40.04
C SER A 188 22.64 -4.34 41.39
N LEU A 189 22.91 -5.57 41.83
CA LEU A 189 22.44 -6.09 43.13
C LEU A 189 22.96 -5.32 44.34
N ILE A 190 23.91 -4.40 44.16
CA ILE A 190 24.49 -3.56 45.23
C ILE A 190 23.52 -2.41 45.61
N HIS A 191 22.54 -2.13 44.77
CA HIS A 191 21.61 -1.00 44.93
C HIS A 191 20.16 -1.41 45.23
N ILE A 192 19.94 -2.67 45.55
CA ILE A 192 18.62 -3.22 45.94
C ILE A 192 18.68 -3.58 47.42
#